data_e910ca257786a4ad0d11da35759bcd53
#
_entry.id   e910ca257786a4ad0d11da35759bcd53
#
_cell.length_a   1.000
_cell.length_b   1.000
_cell.length_c   1.000
_cell.angle_alpha   90.00
_cell.angle_beta   90.00
_cell.angle_gamma   90.00
#
_symmetry.space_group_name_H-M   'P 1'
#
loop_
_entity.id
_entity.type
_entity.pdbx_description
1 polymer ?
#
loop_
_entity_poly.entity_id
_entity_poly.type
_entity_poly.pdbx_seq_one_letter_code
_entity_poly.pdbx_strand_id
1 'polypeptide(L)'
;MSNKTVVVGMSGGVDSSVAAYLLKKQGFNVIGLFMKNWQSEPGEVCTSEIDFNDASEVCDILDIPLHKANFSDDYWDRVFKNFLSEHEKGRTPNPDILCNREIKFKSFYDYAMKIGADFIATGHYAKVENDNGEAKLYRSKDIDKDQTYFLHEVSSKEFSKTIFPLADIYKSEVRDIAKELNLNIHAKKDSVGICFVGEKNLRDFLNRFIKFKKGNILNTDNEIIGEHNGSILYTIGQRQGLGIGGIKDKDELPWYVYGKDISKNEIYVCQGVDNQLLYSENISLDKIHWINKLKEFKNLDCLVQIRHRHKPVKCKIEVNEGFKVMFDEEIRGIAPGQSAVFYKDNLCLGGGVIEARNNDL
;
A
#
# COMPACT_ATOMS: atom_id res chain seq x y z
N MET A 1 -6.34 35.73 6.14
CA MET A 1 -5.77 34.49 5.56
C MET A 1 -4.80 33.92 6.55
N SER A 2 -4.88 32.65 6.88
CA SER A 2 -4.15 32.11 8.03
C SER A 2 -2.66 32.01 7.71
N ASN A 3 -1.83 32.64 8.54
CA ASN A 3 -0.34 32.51 8.58
C ASN A 3 0.08 31.07 8.97
N LYS A 4 -0.70 30.05 8.57
CA LYS A 4 -0.44 28.66 8.97
C LYS A 4 0.62 28.03 8.09
N THR A 5 1.55 27.35 8.74
CA THR A 5 2.65 26.65 8.07
C THR A 5 2.27 25.20 7.78
N VAL A 6 2.44 24.79 6.53
CA VAL A 6 2.23 23.41 6.08
C VAL A 6 3.53 22.84 5.57
N VAL A 7 3.95 21.69 6.10
CA VAL A 7 5.09 20.94 5.57
C VAL A 7 4.58 19.88 4.62
N VAL A 8 5.02 19.97 3.36
CA VAL A 8 4.61 19.03 2.29
C VAL A 8 5.70 17.99 2.08
N GLY A 9 5.32 16.71 2.14
CA GLY A 9 6.21 15.60 1.76
C GLY A 9 6.46 15.61 0.24
N MET A 10 7.65 16.08 -0.15
CA MET A 10 8.08 16.17 -1.55
C MET A 10 8.77 14.88 -1.97
N SER A 11 8.22 14.18 -2.97
CA SER A 11 8.75 12.90 -3.47
C SER A 11 9.51 13.01 -4.79
N GLY A 12 9.59 14.21 -5.39
CA GLY A 12 10.05 14.37 -6.78
C GLY A 12 9.06 13.87 -7.83
N GLY A 13 7.82 13.58 -7.44
CA GLY A 13 6.73 13.18 -8.33
C GLY A 13 5.70 14.29 -8.55
N VAL A 14 4.88 14.13 -9.59
CA VAL A 14 3.86 15.11 -10.02
C VAL A 14 2.88 15.44 -8.90
N ASP A 15 2.40 14.42 -8.16
CA ASP A 15 1.33 14.58 -7.16
C ASP A 15 1.76 15.46 -5.99
N SER A 16 2.94 15.21 -5.41
CA SER A 16 3.47 16.03 -4.31
C SER A 16 3.75 17.47 -4.73
N SER A 17 4.20 17.67 -5.96
CA SER A 17 4.50 18.97 -6.53
C SER A 17 3.24 19.82 -6.72
N VAL A 18 2.21 19.23 -7.29
CA VAL A 18 0.91 19.92 -7.46
C VAL A 18 0.23 20.15 -6.11
N ALA A 19 0.37 19.21 -5.15
CA ALA A 19 -0.12 19.41 -3.79
C ALA A 19 0.52 20.65 -3.13
N ALA A 20 1.84 20.81 -3.26
CA ALA A 20 2.56 21.99 -2.75
C ALA A 20 2.08 23.30 -3.41
N TYR A 21 1.92 23.30 -4.75
CA TYR A 21 1.39 24.44 -5.50
C TYR A 21 -0.02 24.84 -5.03
N LEU A 22 -0.93 23.87 -4.89
CA LEU A 22 -2.31 24.15 -4.48
C LEU A 22 -2.38 24.76 -3.08
N LEU A 23 -1.55 24.31 -2.15
CA LEU A 23 -1.44 24.90 -0.81
C LEU A 23 -0.88 26.31 -0.82
N LYS A 24 0.17 26.58 -1.63
CA LYS A 24 0.71 27.93 -1.81
C LYS A 24 -0.35 28.86 -2.41
N LYS A 25 -1.09 28.41 -3.41
CA LYS A 25 -2.20 29.15 -4.02
C LYS A 25 -3.34 29.46 -3.03
N GLN A 26 -3.56 28.58 -2.04
CA GLN A 26 -4.53 28.79 -0.96
C GLN A 26 -4.01 29.75 0.14
N GLY A 27 -2.77 30.23 0.06
CA GLY A 27 -2.18 31.21 0.97
C GLY A 27 -1.55 30.63 2.23
N PHE A 28 -1.22 29.33 2.23
CA PHE A 28 -0.42 28.72 3.28
C PHE A 28 1.08 29.13 3.14
N ASN A 29 1.76 29.20 4.27
CA ASN A 29 3.22 29.18 4.30
C ASN A 29 3.69 27.74 4.08
N VAL A 30 4.19 27.42 2.87
CA VAL A 30 4.54 26.05 2.46
C VAL A 30 6.03 25.82 2.61
N ILE A 31 6.39 24.69 3.23
CA ILE A 31 7.75 24.17 3.32
C ILE A 31 7.76 22.77 2.70
N GLY A 32 8.64 22.52 1.74
CA GLY A 32 8.89 21.18 1.23
C GLY A 32 9.77 20.37 2.17
N LEU A 33 9.50 19.08 2.33
CA LEU A 33 10.38 18.14 3.01
C LEU A 33 10.62 16.92 2.14
N PHE A 34 11.85 16.72 1.71
CA PHE A 34 12.27 15.50 1.04
C PHE A 34 12.71 14.44 2.07
N MET A 35 12.13 13.25 1.97
CA MET A 35 12.42 12.12 2.86
C MET A 35 13.36 11.14 2.19
N LYS A 36 14.59 10.97 2.70
CA LYS A 36 15.46 9.87 2.32
C LYS A 36 15.14 8.66 3.19
N ASN A 37 14.48 7.65 2.63
CA ASN A 37 14.00 6.48 3.36
C ASN A 37 14.73 5.18 3.00
N TRP A 38 15.58 5.20 1.97
CA TRP A 38 16.37 4.06 1.57
C TRP A 38 17.83 4.46 1.33
N GLN A 39 18.73 3.60 1.75
CA GLN A 39 20.16 3.75 1.50
C GLN A 39 20.57 2.76 0.39
N SER A 40 20.90 3.29 -0.79
CA SER A 40 21.41 2.47 -1.89
C SER A 40 22.77 1.88 -1.53
N GLU A 41 23.05 0.67 -2.00
CA GLU A 41 24.37 0.08 -1.86
C GLU A 41 25.41 0.75 -2.78
N PRO A 42 26.70 0.64 -2.43
CA PRO A 42 27.77 1.13 -3.31
C PRO A 42 27.65 0.55 -4.71
N GLY A 43 27.59 1.40 -5.73
CA GLY A 43 27.47 1.01 -7.14
C GLY A 43 26.03 0.93 -7.68
N GLU A 44 25.00 1.09 -6.85
CA GLU A 44 23.61 1.25 -7.32
C GLU A 44 23.33 2.71 -7.72
N VAL A 45 22.58 2.89 -8.81
CA VAL A 45 22.04 4.23 -9.15
C VAL A 45 21.11 4.68 -8.04
N CYS A 46 21.46 5.76 -7.36
CA CYS A 46 20.66 6.31 -6.30
C CYS A 46 19.44 7.05 -6.87
N THR A 47 18.32 6.35 -7.03
CA THR A 47 17.05 6.98 -7.49
C THR A 47 16.62 8.12 -6.57
N SER A 48 16.97 8.04 -5.29
CA SER A 48 16.68 9.10 -4.30
C SER A 48 17.40 10.44 -4.61
N GLU A 49 18.55 10.45 -5.30
CA GLU A 49 19.20 11.68 -5.71
C GLU A 49 18.48 12.33 -6.91
N ILE A 50 18.03 11.52 -7.86
CA ILE A 50 17.22 12.00 -8.97
C ILE A 50 15.92 12.62 -8.45
N ASP A 51 15.22 11.90 -7.59
CA ASP A 51 13.97 12.37 -6.98
C ASP A 51 14.17 13.62 -6.12
N PHE A 52 15.31 13.73 -5.43
CA PHE A 52 15.66 14.95 -4.67
C PHE A 52 15.89 16.15 -5.59
N ASN A 53 16.60 15.96 -6.71
CA ASN A 53 16.84 17.03 -7.68
C ASN A 53 15.53 17.50 -8.30
N ASP A 54 14.65 16.57 -8.70
CA ASP A 54 13.31 16.91 -9.19
C ASP A 54 12.49 17.69 -8.15
N ALA A 55 12.54 17.27 -6.88
CA ALA A 55 11.85 17.97 -5.80
C ALA A 55 12.45 19.37 -5.55
N SER A 56 13.78 19.51 -5.65
CA SER A 56 14.47 20.80 -5.49
C SER A 56 14.07 21.77 -6.60
N GLU A 57 14.12 21.34 -7.86
CA GLU A 57 13.73 22.18 -8.99
C GLU A 57 12.28 22.65 -8.88
N VAL A 58 11.36 21.75 -8.49
CA VAL A 58 9.97 22.14 -8.23
C VAL A 58 9.85 23.17 -7.11
N CYS A 59 10.59 22.99 -6.01
CA CYS A 59 10.57 23.94 -4.90
C CYS A 59 11.11 25.32 -5.32
N ASP A 60 12.15 25.35 -6.16
CA ASP A 60 12.70 26.59 -6.73
C ASP A 60 11.66 27.29 -7.63
N ILE A 61 10.98 26.54 -8.53
CA ILE A 61 9.90 27.09 -9.38
C ILE A 61 8.75 27.63 -8.53
N LEU A 62 8.39 26.92 -7.47
CA LEU A 62 7.31 27.32 -6.58
C LEU A 62 7.75 28.38 -5.55
N ASP A 63 9.02 28.75 -5.49
CA ASP A 63 9.59 29.66 -4.47
C ASP A 63 9.13 29.24 -3.06
N ILE A 64 9.47 28.01 -2.67
CA ILE A 64 9.26 27.42 -1.34
C ILE A 64 10.55 26.78 -0.83
N PRO A 65 10.89 26.90 0.47
CA PRO A 65 12.06 26.24 1.02
C PRO A 65 11.92 24.72 1.01
N LEU A 66 13.04 24.02 0.73
CA LEU A 66 13.11 22.56 0.78
C LEU A 66 14.03 22.09 1.89
N HIS A 67 13.52 21.29 2.80
CA HIS A 67 14.29 20.56 3.80
C HIS A 67 14.55 19.12 3.34
N LYS A 68 15.62 18.52 3.86
CA LYS A 68 15.93 17.11 3.64
C LYS A 68 16.07 16.40 4.98
N ALA A 69 15.33 15.32 5.17
CA ALA A 69 15.45 14.47 6.36
C ALA A 69 15.79 13.03 5.96
N ASN A 70 16.58 12.35 6.80
CA ASN A 70 16.95 10.96 6.60
C ASN A 70 16.20 10.09 7.62
N PHE A 71 15.31 9.21 7.11
CA PHE A 71 14.55 8.24 7.88
C PHE A 71 14.89 6.80 7.48
N SER A 72 16.07 6.56 6.86
CA SER A 72 16.44 5.22 6.35
C SER A 72 16.51 4.17 7.46
N ASP A 73 16.98 4.53 8.65
CA ASP A 73 17.06 3.61 9.79
C ASP A 73 15.65 3.27 10.31
N ASP A 74 14.78 4.30 10.44
CA ASP A 74 13.37 4.09 10.80
C ASP A 74 12.63 3.19 9.78
N TYR A 75 12.87 3.42 8.47
CA TYR A 75 12.28 2.61 7.42
C TYR A 75 12.76 1.16 7.47
N TRP A 76 14.08 0.97 7.64
CA TRP A 76 14.68 -0.35 7.77
C TRP A 76 14.08 -1.12 8.96
N ASP A 77 14.06 -0.49 10.13
CA ASP A 77 13.67 -1.17 11.37
C ASP A 77 12.16 -1.41 11.47
N ARG A 78 11.34 -0.46 11.03
CA ARG A 78 9.88 -0.50 11.27
C ARG A 78 9.08 -0.99 10.06
N VAL A 79 9.64 -0.90 8.85
CA VAL A 79 8.95 -1.28 7.61
C VAL A 79 9.60 -2.50 6.99
N PHE A 80 10.89 -2.39 6.65
CA PHE A 80 11.53 -3.39 5.80
C PHE A 80 11.81 -4.71 6.52
N LYS A 81 12.24 -4.69 7.78
CA LYS A 81 12.39 -5.92 8.59
C LYS A 81 11.06 -6.69 8.72
N ASN A 82 9.95 -5.97 8.93
CA ASN A 82 8.64 -6.59 8.97
C ASN A 82 8.27 -7.22 7.62
N PHE A 83 8.52 -6.49 6.53
CA PHE A 83 8.30 -6.99 5.17
C PHE A 83 9.05 -8.30 4.90
N LEU A 84 10.33 -8.39 5.30
CA LEU A 84 11.11 -9.63 5.18
C LEU A 84 10.54 -10.76 6.04
N SER A 85 10.24 -10.48 7.30
CA SER A 85 9.70 -11.46 8.24
C SER A 85 8.36 -12.06 7.78
N GLU A 86 7.48 -11.24 7.22
CA GLU A 86 6.19 -11.73 6.68
C GLU A 86 6.39 -12.60 5.42
N HIS A 87 7.36 -12.25 4.56
CA HIS A 87 7.73 -13.10 3.44
C HIS A 87 8.29 -14.45 3.89
N GLU A 88 9.15 -14.48 4.91
CA GLU A 88 9.70 -15.72 5.48
C GLU A 88 8.60 -16.65 6.04
N LYS A 89 7.51 -16.08 6.57
CA LYS A 89 6.31 -16.82 6.98
C LYS A 89 5.42 -17.25 5.79
N GLY A 90 5.83 -16.94 4.57
CA GLY A 90 5.04 -17.25 3.37
C GLY A 90 3.85 -16.34 3.13
N ARG A 91 3.75 -15.22 3.82
CA ARG A 91 2.69 -14.23 3.60
C ARG A 91 3.02 -13.29 2.43
N THR A 92 2.04 -12.52 2.00
CA THR A 92 2.21 -11.51 0.94
C THR A 92 2.00 -10.11 1.55
N PRO A 93 3.01 -9.54 2.24
CA PRO A 93 2.86 -8.26 2.91
C PRO A 93 2.79 -7.09 1.93
N ASN A 94 2.20 -5.99 2.40
CA ASN A 94 2.21 -4.71 1.70
C ASN A 94 3.00 -3.67 2.50
N PRO A 95 4.26 -3.37 2.11
CA PRO A 95 5.11 -2.47 2.87
C PRO A 95 4.65 -1.00 2.82
N ASP A 96 3.82 -0.61 1.82
CA ASP A 96 3.36 0.77 1.67
C ASP A 96 2.43 1.20 2.81
N ILE A 97 1.67 0.27 3.38
CA ILE A 97 0.80 0.52 4.53
C ILE A 97 1.66 0.88 5.75
N LEU A 98 2.67 0.06 6.05
CA LEU A 98 3.61 0.34 7.14
C LEU A 98 4.44 1.60 6.89
N CYS A 99 4.84 1.84 5.65
CA CYS A 99 5.54 3.07 5.27
C CYS A 99 4.67 4.31 5.55
N ASN A 100 3.38 4.27 5.22
CA ASN A 100 2.47 5.35 5.57
C ASN A 100 2.39 5.51 7.09
N ARG A 101 2.08 4.45 7.84
CA ARG A 101 1.92 4.51 9.30
C ARG A 101 3.19 4.96 10.02
N GLU A 102 4.35 4.34 9.72
CA GLU A 102 5.57 4.52 10.53
C GLU A 102 6.46 5.66 10.04
N ILE A 103 6.46 5.95 8.75
CA ILE A 103 7.35 6.95 8.17
C ILE A 103 6.61 8.25 7.86
N LYS A 104 5.59 8.21 6.97
CA LYS A 104 4.93 9.43 6.51
C LYS A 104 4.04 10.07 7.57
N PHE A 105 3.31 9.28 8.35
CA PHE A 105 2.40 9.79 9.38
C PHE A 105 2.93 9.61 10.80
N LYS A 106 4.22 9.30 10.94
CA LYS A 106 4.92 9.28 12.24
C LYS A 106 6.26 10.02 12.16
N SER A 107 7.33 9.44 11.61
CA SER A 107 8.64 10.11 11.60
C SER A 107 8.62 11.46 10.86
N PHE A 108 7.99 11.55 9.69
CA PHE A 108 7.79 12.81 8.96
C PHE A 108 6.86 13.77 9.73
N TYR A 109 5.73 13.26 10.25
CA TYR A 109 4.81 14.06 11.06
C TYR A 109 5.54 14.68 12.27
N ASP A 110 6.25 13.87 13.06
CA ASP A 110 6.97 14.34 14.25
C ASP A 110 8.05 15.37 13.89
N TYR A 111 8.79 15.14 12.79
CA TYR A 111 9.76 16.10 12.29
C TYR A 111 9.10 17.43 11.90
N ALA A 112 8.01 17.38 11.15
CA ALA A 112 7.29 18.57 10.72
C ALA A 112 6.76 19.39 11.91
N MET A 113 6.15 18.72 12.90
CA MET A 113 5.68 19.39 14.12
C MET A 113 6.84 20.02 14.91
N LYS A 114 8.00 19.36 14.96
CA LYS A 114 9.20 19.87 15.64
C LYS A 114 9.75 21.14 15.00
N ILE A 115 9.64 21.30 13.68
CA ILE A 115 10.05 22.54 12.98
C ILE A 115 8.95 23.61 12.96
N GLY A 116 7.84 23.42 13.66
CA GLY A 116 6.80 24.42 13.85
C GLY A 116 5.67 24.39 12.81
N ALA A 117 5.44 23.26 12.14
CA ALA A 117 4.28 23.11 11.25
C ALA A 117 2.96 23.08 12.01
N ASP A 118 1.93 23.74 11.47
CA ASP A 118 0.54 23.58 11.89
C ASP A 118 -0.07 22.31 11.32
N PHE A 119 0.32 21.96 10.09
CA PHE A 119 -0.16 20.80 9.34
C PHE A 119 0.97 20.14 8.54
N ILE A 120 0.77 18.88 8.23
CA ILE A 120 1.50 18.20 7.16
C ILE A 120 0.60 18.03 5.93
N ALA A 121 1.20 17.86 4.76
CA ALA A 121 0.48 17.49 3.55
C ALA A 121 1.27 16.50 2.71
N THR A 122 0.55 15.72 1.93
CA THR A 122 1.13 14.77 0.98
C THR A 122 0.32 14.75 -0.31
N GLY A 123 0.91 14.21 -1.39
CA GLY A 123 0.24 14.01 -2.67
C GLY A 123 -0.67 12.78 -2.73
N HIS A 124 -1.21 12.30 -1.61
CA HIS A 124 -2.14 11.18 -1.63
C HIS A 124 -3.53 11.60 -2.14
N TYR A 125 -4.15 10.68 -2.88
CA TYR A 125 -5.56 10.76 -3.26
C TYR A 125 -6.40 10.16 -2.13
N ALA A 126 -6.78 10.99 -1.20
CA ALA A 126 -7.63 10.70 -0.06
C ALA A 126 -8.26 12.01 0.42
N LYS A 127 -9.30 11.96 1.24
CA LYS A 127 -9.95 13.14 1.82
C LYS A 127 -10.02 12.99 3.34
N VAL A 128 -9.70 14.06 4.04
CA VAL A 128 -9.88 14.14 5.50
C VAL A 128 -10.89 15.24 5.81
N GLU A 129 -11.88 14.91 6.63
CA GLU A 129 -12.82 15.86 7.20
C GLU A 129 -12.74 15.81 8.72
N ASN A 130 -12.68 16.99 9.36
CA ASN A 130 -12.71 17.09 10.80
C ASN A 130 -14.15 17.33 11.25
N ASP A 131 -14.68 16.41 12.05
CA ASP A 131 -16.02 16.45 12.62
C ASP A 131 -15.93 16.32 14.14
N ASN A 132 -16.36 17.38 14.87
CA ASN A 132 -16.38 17.42 16.33
C ASN A 132 -15.07 17.03 17.02
N GLY A 133 -13.92 17.36 16.40
CA GLY A 133 -12.59 17.08 16.94
C GLY A 133 -12.02 15.71 16.56
N GLU A 134 -12.74 14.92 15.80
CA GLU A 134 -12.29 13.66 15.21
C GLU A 134 -12.06 13.84 13.69
N ALA A 135 -10.91 13.40 13.22
CA ALA A 135 -10.63 13.36 11.79
C ALA A 135 -11.14 12.05 11.18
N LYS A 136 -11.89 12.15 10.11
CA LYS A 136 -12.46 11.04 9.35
C LYS A 136 -11.78 10.95 7.99
N LEU A 137 -11.41 9.75 7.58
CA LEU A 137 -10.78 9.48 6.29
C LEU A 137 -11.82 9.03 5.27
N TYR A 138 -11.92 9.73 4.16
CA TYR A 138 -12.82 9.40 3.06
C TYR A 138 -12.04 9.12 1.79
N ARG A 139 -12.64 8.34 0.89
CA ARG A 139 -12.14 8.14 -0.46
C ARG A 139 -12.03 9.47 -1.20
N SER A 140 -11.05 9.56 -2.11
CA SER A 140 -10.89 10.69 -2.99
C SER A 140 -11.99 10.75 -4.07
N LYS A 141 -12.13 11.91 -4.73
CA LYS A 141 -13.00 12.08 -5.90
C LYS A 141 -12.58 11.14 -7.04
N ASP A 142 -11.28 11.00 -7.28
CA ASP A 142 -10.74 10.07 -8.29
C ASP A 142 -10.62 8.66 -7.67
N ILE A 143 -11.69 7.87 -7.80
CA ILE A 143 -11.79 6.52 -7.22
C ILE A 143 -10.73 5.58 -7.79
N ASP A 144 -10.32 5.74 -9.04
CA ASP A 144 -9.31 4.91 -9.69
C ASP A 144 -7.90 5.16 -9.12
N LYS A 145 -7.72 6.33 -8.49
CA LYS A 145 -6.48 6.75 -7.82
C LYS A 145 -6.58 6.73 -6.30
N ASP A 146 -7.75 6.40 -5.75
CA ASP A 146 -7.97 6.37 -4.30
C ASP A 146 -6.88 5.56 -3.57
N GLN A 147 -6.31 6.16 -2.53
CA GLN A 147 -5.22 5.59 -1.76
C GLN A 147 -5.58 5.33 -0.28
N THR A 148 -6.84 5.45 0.08
CA THR A 148 -7.30 5.19 1.45
C THR A 148 -6.99 3.77 1.91
N TYR A 149 -6.93 2.80 0.98
CA TYR A 149 -6.47 1.44 1.25
C TYR A 149 -5.10 1.40 1.94
N PHE A 150 -4.16 2.25 1.54
CA PHE A 150 -2.82 2.30 2.13
C PHE A 150 -2.72 3.14 3.39
N LEU A 151 -3.79 3.84 3.75
CA LEU A 151 -3.84 4.78 4.88
C LEU A 151 -4.63 4.26 6.08
N HIS A 152 -5.24 3.09 5.98
CA HIS A 152 -6.16 2.56 6.99
C HIS A 152 -5.54 2.30 8.37
N GLU A 153 -4.22 2.22 8.49
CA GLU A 153 -3.51 2.06 9.76
C GLU A 153 -3.02 3.39 10.38
N VAL A 154 -3.29 4.52 9.73
CA VAL A 154 -3.00 5.86 10.28
C VAL A 154 -4.14 6.30 11.18
N SER A 155 -3.85 6.90 12.33
CA SER A 155 -4.89 7.25 13.29
C SER A 155 -5.54 8.61 13.00
N SER A 156 -6.74 8.81 13.55
CA SER A 156 -7.48 10.07 13.51
C SER A 156 -6.66 11.26 14.04
N LYS A 157 -5.75 11.01 14.99
CA LYS A 157 -4.87 12.04 15.55
C LYS A 157 -3.94 12.64 14.49
N GLU A 158 -3.23 11.80 13.74
CA GLU A 158 -2.35 12.24 12.66
C GLU A 158 -3.15 12.88 11.53
N PHE A 159 -4.31 12.30 11.19
CA PHE A 159 -5.21 12.88 10.19
C PHE A 159 -5.74 14.27 10.57
N SER A 160 -5.96 14.56 11.86
CA SER A 160 -6.42 15.88 12.31
C SER A 160 -5.46 17.03 11.97
N LYS A 161 -4.20 16.71 11.69
CA LYS A 161 -3.12 17.63 11.29
C LYS A 161 -2.66 17.41 9.85
N THR A 162 -3.43 16.68 9.05
CA THR A 162 -3.07 16.33 7.68
C THR A 162 -4.00 16.99 6.67
N ILE A 163 -3.42 17.49 5.59
CA ILE A 163 -4.15 18.01 4.43
C ILE A 163 -3.82 17.15 3.21
N PHE A 164 -4.83 16.72 2.48
CA PHE A 164 -4.71 16.05 1.19
C PHE A 164 -5.22 16.98 0.08
N PRO A 165 -4.35 17.79 -0.55
CA PRO A 165 -4.77 18.79 -1.51
C PRO A 165 -5.37 18.22 -2.80
N LEU A 166 -5.13 16.93 -3.06
CA LEU A 166 -5.61 16.22 -4.26
C LEU A 166 -6.96 15.50 -4.06
N ALA A 167 -7.60 15.68 -2.89
CA ALA A 167 -8.82 14.98 -2.51
C ALA A 167 -9.96 15.11 -3.54
N ASP A 168 -10.16 16.32 -4.06
CA ASP A 168 -11.33 16.68 -4.86
C ASP A 168 -11.00 16.93 -6.36
N ILE A 169 -9.83 16.46 -6.85
CA ILE A 169 -9.39 16.62 -8.24
C ILE A 169 -9.01 15.28 -8.88
N TYR A 170 -9.18 15.17 -10.20
CA TYR A 170 -8.79 13.99 -10.96
C TYR A 170 -7.29 14.01 -11.30
N LYS A 171 -6.69 12.85 -11.50
CA LYS A 171 -5.28 12.72 -11.90
C LYS A 171 -4.96 13.44 -13.22
N SER A 172 -5.90 13.48 -14.16
CA SER A 172 -5.76 14.26 -15.41
C SER A 172 -5.58 15.74 -15.11
N GLU A 173 -6.43 16.32 -14.24
CA GLU A 173 -6.36 17.73 -13.83
C GLU A 173 -5.01 18.02 -13.12
N VAL A 174 -4.51 17.09 -12.30
CA VAL A 174 -3.19 17.22 -11.67
C VAL A 174 -2.07 17.30 -12.71
N ARG A 175 -2.14 16.48 -13.79
CA ARG A 175 -1.15 16.53 -14.87
C ARG A 175 -1.25 17.81 -15.69
N ASP A 176 -2.46 18.31 -15.94
CA ASP A 176 -2.68 19.58 -16.63
C ASP A 176 -2.08 20.74 -15.83
N ILE A 177 -2.33 20.82 -14.53
CA ILE A 177 -1.71 21.82 -13.64
C ILE A 177 -0.18 21.74 -13.70
N ALA A 178 0.40 20.54 -13.60
CA ALA A 178 1.84 20.37 -13.69
C ALA A 178 2.42 20.84 -15.02
N LYS A 179 1.69 20.63 -16.12
CA LYS A 179 2.06 21.09 -17.46
C LYS A 179 1.97 22.61 -17.58
N GLU A 180 0.89 23.22 -17.08
CA GLU A 180 0.71 24.69 -17.07
C GLU A 180 1.81 25.40 -16.27
N LEU A 181 2.29 24.77 -15.20
CA LEU A 181 3.41 25.27 -14.39
C LEU A 181 4.77 25.00 -15.05
N ASN A 182 4.82 24.36 -16.22
CA ASN A 182 6.04 23.93 -16.89
C ASN A 182 6.98 23.09 -16.03
N LEU A 183 6.41 22.25 -15.14
CA LEU A 183 7.23 21.35 -14.35
C LEU A 183 7.84 20.27 -15.25
N ASN A 184 9.15 20.06 -15.20
CA ASN A 184 9.87 19.03 -15.98
C ASN A 184 9.35 17.61 -15.73
N ILE A 185 8.77 17.38 -14.54
CA ILE A 185 8.21 16.11 -14.10
C ILE A 185 6.78 15.83 -14.61
N HIS A 186 6.11 16.75 -15.34
CA HIS A 186 4.70 16.62 -15.75
C HIS A 186 4.40 15.30 -16.48
N ALA A 187 5.37 14.76 -17.25
CA ALA A 187 5.27 13.50 -17.95
C ALA A 187 5.80 12.29 -17.17
N LYS A 188 6.35 12.51 -15.96
CA LYS A 188 6.89 11.43 -15.12
C LYS A 188 5.79 10.42 -14.80
N LYS A 189 6.10 9.12 -14.96
CA LYS A 189 5.16 8.04 -14.62
C LYS A 189 4.95 7.99 -13.11
N ASP A 190 3.78 7.50 -12.72
CA ASP A 190 3.51 7.22 -11.30
C ASP A 190 4.52 6.18 -10.80
N SER A 191 5.00 6.34 -9.56
CA SER A 191 5.94 5.39 -8.96
C SER A 191 5.30 4.00 -8.88
N VAL A 192 6.03 3.00 -9.36
CA VAL A 192 5.65 1.58 -9.31
C VAL A 192 6.71 0.84 -8.49
N GLY A 193 6.32 -0.21 -7.77
CA GLY A 193 7.21 -1.00 -6.93
C GLY A 193 7.09 -0.66 -5.45
N ILE A 194 8.07 -1.11 -4.65
CA ILE A 194 8.11 -0.87 -3.21
C ILE A 194 8.46 0.60 -2.97
N CYS A 195 7.70 1.27 -2.12
CA CYS A 195 7.88 2.68 -1.77
C CYS A 195 9.34 2.96 -1.35
N PHE A 196 9.97 3.94 -1.99
CA PHE A 196 11.39 4.35 -1.80
C PHE A 196 12.47 3.35 -2.24
N VAL A 197 12.14 2.11 -2.55
CA VAL A 197 13.09 1.11 -3.09
C VAL A 197 13.13 1.15 -4.62
N GLY A 198 12.03 1.60 -5.23
CA GLY A 198 11.88 1.77 -6.68
C GLY A 198 11.51 0.49 -7.43
N GLU A 199 11.58 0.57 -8.77
CA GLU A 199 11.30 -0.54 -9.67
C GLU A 199 12.48 -1.52 -9.66
N LYS A 200 12.43 -2.50 -8.77
CA LYS A 200 13.38 -3.62 -8.75
C LYS A 200 12.62 -4.92 -9.02
N ASN A 201 13.28 -5.87 -9.66
CA ASN A 201 12.74 -7.23 -9.70
C ASN A 201 12.64 -7.72 -8.25
N LEU A 202 11.43 -7.94 -7.77
CA LEU A 202 11.17 -8.30 -6.37
C LEU A 202 11.95 -9.54 -5.94
N ARG A 203 12.06 -10.54 -6.83
CA ARG A 203 12.79 -11.78 -6.56
C ARG A 203 14.28 -11.50 -6.35
N ASP A 204 14.92 -10.78 -7.30
CA ASP A 204 16.36 -10.50 -7.22
C ASP A 204 16.66 -9.60 -6.02
N PHE A 205 15.77 -8.68 -5.72
CA PHE A 205 15.88 -7.82 -4.56
C PHE A 205 15.77 -8.63 -3.24
N LEU A 206 14.75 -9.48 -3.08
CA LEU A 206 14.57 -10.30 -1.88
C LEU A 206 15.68 -11.34 -1.71
N ASN A 207 16.25 -11.87 -2.82
CA ASN A 207 17.34 -12.86 -2.77
C ASN A 207 18.62 -12.34 -2.09
N ARG A 208 18.75 -11.02 -1.94
CA ARG A 208 19.85 -10.39 -1.19
C ARG A 208 19.72 -10.56 0.32
N PHE A 209 18.49 -10.73 0.81
CA PHE A 209 18.16 -10.79 2.24
C PHE A 209 17.68 -12.18 2.67
N ILE A 210 16.97 -12.88 1.79
CA ILE A 210 16.39 -14.20 2.05
C ILE A 210 16.88 -15.17 0.98
N LYS A 211 17.53 -16.26 1.41
CA LYS A 211 17.99 -17.29 0.46
C LYS A 211 16.84 -18.19 0.05
N PHE A 212 16.56 -18.21 -1.24
CA PHE A 212 15.53 -19.08 -1.81
C PHE A 212 16.11 -20.45 -2.16
N LYS A 213 15.26 -21.47 -1.99
CA LYS A 213 15.55 -22.83 -2.47
C LYS A 213 14.50 -23.23 -3.50
N LYS A 214 14.93 -24.01 -4.50
CA LYS A 214 13.99 -24.64 -5.40
C LYS A 214 13.08 -25.60 -4.65
N GLY A 215 11.84 -25.73 -5.09
CA GLY A 215 10.85 -26.64 -4.54
C GLY A 215 9.87 -27.09 -5.61
N ASN A 216 8.94 -27.93 -5.22
CA ASN A 216 7.99 -28.56 -6.13
C ASN A 216 6.74 -27.73 -6.36
N ILE A 217 6.22 -27.80 -7.58
CA ILE A 217 4.88 -27.34 -7.94
C ILE A 217 3.99 -28.58 -8.06
N LEU A 218 2.93 -28.64 -7.24
CA LEU A 218 2.01 -29.78 -7.22
C LEU A 218 0.64 -29.34 -7.77
N ASN A 219 -0.01 -30.27 -8.51
CA ASN A 219 -1.39 -30.11 -8.93
C ASN A 219 -2.38 -30.56 -7.83
N THR A 220 -3.68 -30.55 -8.13
CA THR A 220 -4.75 -30.98 -7.21
C THR A 220 -4.70 -32.48 -6.88
N ASP A 221 -4.05 -33.28 -7.69
CA ASP A 221 -3.86 -34.72 -7.49
C ASP A 221 -2.57 -35.04 -6.69
N ASN A 222 -1.88 -34.00 -6.18
CA ASN A 222 -0.57 -34.08 -5.53
C ASN A 222 0.56 -34.61 -6.44
N GLU A 223 0.40 -34.50 -7.74
CA GLU A 223 1.47 -34.83 -8.70
C GLU A 223 2.42 -33.63 -8.87
N ILE A 224 3.72 -33.89 -8.89
CA ILE A 224 4.73 -32.87 -9.19
C ILE A 224 4.66 -32.57 -10.70
N ILE A 225 4.32 -31.31 -11.03
CA ILE A 225 4.17 -30.85 -12.41
C ILE A 225 5.19 -29.77 -12.81
N GLY A 226 6.06 -29.39 -11.90
CA GLY A 226 7.12 -28.42 -12.15
C GLY A 226 7.96 -28.10 -10.92
N GLU A 227 8.90 -27.19 -11.10
CA GLU A 227 9.74 -26.64 -10.03
C GLU A 227 9.56 -25.14 -9.95
N HIS A 228 9.64 -24.59 -8.73
CA HIS A 228 9.68 -23.15 -8.48
C HIS A 228 11.00 -22.73 -7.82
N ASN A 229 11.24 -21.42 -7.75
CA ASN A 229 12.48 -20.86 -7.22
C ASN A 229 12.40 -20.37 -5.76
N GLY A 230 11.40 -20.81 -5.01
CA GLY A 230 11.15 -20.44 -3.62
C GLY A 230 9.67 -20.14 -3.38
N SER A 231 8.99 -20.94 -2.54
CA SER A 231 7.54 -20.85 -2.29
C SER A 231 7.10 -19.48 -1.75
N ILE A 232 7.97 -18.78 -1.01
CA ILE A 232 7.69 -17.44 -0.46
C ILE A 232 7.50 -16.36 -1.52
N LEU A 233 7.97 -16.58 -2.76
CA LEU A 233 7.87 -15.61 -3.86
C LEU A 233 6.51 -15.65 -4.56
N TYR A 234 5.67 -16.61 -4.22
CA TYR A 234 4.38 -16.81 -4.88
C TYR A 234 3.23 -16.35 -3.99
N THR A 235 2.23 -15.78 -4.64
CA THR A 235 1.02 -15.27 -3.99
C THR A 235 -0.19 -16.08 -4.42
N ILE A 236 -1.14 -16.30 -3.53
CA ILE A 236 -2.43 -16.93 -3.86
C ILE A 236 -3.12 -16.16 -5.00
N GLY A 237 -3.64 -16.89 -5.99
CA GLY A 237 -4.23 -16.33 -7.21
C GLY A 237 -3.23 -15.96 -8.31
N GLN A 238 -1.92 -16.12 -8.08
CA GLN A 238 -0.89 -15.81 -9.07
C GLN A 238 -0.95 -16.80 -10.24
N ARG A 239 -0.86 -16.27 -11.48
CA ARG A 239 -0.78 -17.02 -12.73
C ARG A 239 0.62 -16.96 -13.34
N GLN A 240 1.21 -15.75 -13.36
CA GLN A 240 2.47 -15.50 -14.06
C GLN A 240 3.68 -16.05 -13.30
N GLY A 241 4.71 -16.46 -14.02
CA GLY A 241 5.99 -16.87 -13.43
C GLY A 241 6.03 -18.29 -12.85
N LEU A 242 5.01 -19.13 -13.13
CA LEU A 242 4.99 -20.52 -12.70
C LEU A 242 5.91 -21.39 -13.52
N GLY A 243 6.17 -21.05 -14.80
CA GLY A 243 7.03 -21.84 -15.68
C GLY A 243 6.48 -23.22 -16.05
N ILE A 244 5.17 -23.46 -15.77
CA ILE A 244 4.50 -24.68 -16.12
C ILE A 244 4.01 -24.55 -17.57
N GLY A 245 4.54 -25.38 -18.46
CA GLY A 245 4.07 -25.50 -19.85
C GLY A 245 2.73 -26.24 -19.92
N GLY A 246 2.20 -26.38 -21.15
CA GLY A 246 1.08 -27.28 -21.40
C GLY A 246 1.45 -28.71 -21.01
N ILE A 247 0.69 -29.31 -20.09
CA ILE A 247 0.88 -30.71 -19.66
C ILE A 247 0.08 -31.58 -20.64
N LYS A 248 0.75 -32.57 -21.20
CA LYS A 248 0.11 -33.55 -22.11
C LYS A 248 -1.06 -34.21 -21.37
N ASP A 249 -2.21 -34.31 -22.02
CA ASP A 249 -3.44 -34.92 -21.48
C ASP A 249 -4.18 -34.18 -20.35
N LYS A 250 -3.86 -32.88 -20.12
CA LYS A 250 -4.64 -31.97 -19.24
C LYS A 250 -5.25 -30.85 -20.10
N ASP A 251 -6.32 -30.24 -19.60
CA ASP A 251 -6.98 -29.11 -20.25
C ASP A 251 -6.01 -27.95 -20.51
N GLU A 252 -6.17 -27.21 -21.62
CA GLU A 252 -5.35 -26.04 -21.96
C GLU A 252 -5.64 -24.79 -21.08
N LEU A 253 -6.26 -24.99 -19.89
CA LEU A 253 -6.59 -23.92 -18.98
C LEU A 253 -5.34 -23.43 -18.22
N PRO A 254 -5.25 -22.11 -17.93
CA PRO A 254 -4.12 -21.56 -17.20
C PRO A 254 -4.07 -22.05 -15.74
N TRP A 255 -2.85 -22.21 -15.23
CA TRP A 255 -2.58 -22.59 -13.85
C TRP A 255 -2.57 -21.39 -12.92
N TYR A 256 -3.08 -21.55 -11.69
CA TYR A 256 -3.11 -20.56 -10.64
C TYR A 256 -2.67 -21.16 -9.31
N VAL A 257 -1.91 -20.40 -8.52
CA VAL A 257 -1.55 -20.81 -7.15
C VAL A 257 -2.79 -20.71 -6.26
N TYR A 258 -3.17 -21.82 -5.64
CA TYR A 258 -4.25 -21.84 -4.64
C TYR A 258 -3.75 -22.06 -3.22
N GLY A 259 -2.52 -22.55 -3.03
CA GLY A 259 -1.94 -22.81 -1.72
C GLY A 259 -0.42 -22.88 -1.75
N LYS A 260 0.19 -22.88 -0.59
CA LYS A 260 1.63 -23.12 -0.40
C LYS A 260 1.92 -23.67 0.98
N ASP A 261 2.90 -24.57 1.07
CA ASP A 261 3.46 -25.08 2.32
C ASP A 261 4.92 -24.63 2.41
N ILE A 262 5.19 -23.71 3.34
CA ILE A 262 6.53 -23.12 3.50
C ILE A 262 7.50 -24.15 4.12
N SER A 263 6.99 -25.03 4.99
CA SER A 263 7.81 -26.03 5.68
C SER A 263 8.34 -27.09 4.71
N LYS A 264 7.54 -27.47 3.74
CA LYS A 264 7.90 -28.41 2.66
C LYS A 264 8.53 -27.71 1.46
N ASN A 265 8.45 -26.36 1.40
CA ASN A 265 8.82 -25.55 0.25
C ASN A 265 8.09 -25.97 -1.02
N GLU A 266 6.77 -26.10 -0.93
CA GLU A 266 5.87 -26.52 -2.01
C GLU A 266 4.87 -25.42 -2.34
N ILE A 267 4.46 -25.33 -3.62
CA ILE A 267 3.31 -24.55 -4.04
C ILE A 267 2.28 -25.47 -4.72
N TYR A 268 1.01 -25.18 -4.48
CA TYR A 268 -0.11 -25.95 -4.98
C TYR A 268 -0.87 -25.12 -6.02
N VAL A 269 -1.12 -25.72 -7.19
CA VAL A 269 -1.75 -25.03 -8.31
C VAL A 269 -2.96 -25.78 -8.82
N CYS A 270 -3.97 -25.02 -9.26
CA CYS A 270 -5.17 -25.54 -9.92
C CYS A 270 -5.36 -24.91 -11.29
N GLN A 271 -6.07 -25.60 -12.19
CA GLN A 271 -6.41 -25.08 -13.52
C GLN A 271 -7.75 -24.33 -13.50
N GLY A 272 -7.83 -23.31 -14.37
CA GLY A 272 -9.05 -22.52 -14.58
C GLY A 272 -9.17 -21.34 -13.61
N VAL A 273 -9.70 -20.24 -14.14
CA VAL A 273 -9.92 -19.01 -13.36
C VAL A 273 -11.05 -19.15 -12.34
N ASP A 274 -12.03 -20.04 -12.65
CA ASP A 274 -13.24 -20.26 -11.85
C ASP A 274 -13.11 -21.46 -10.90
N ASN A 275 -11.89 -21.98 -10.69
CA ASN A 275 -11.68 -23.10 -9.78
C ASN A 275 -11.97 -22.67 -8.33
N GLN A 276 -12.82 -23.44 -7.65
CA GLN A 276 -13.32 -23.11 -6.30
C GLN A 276 -12.21 -23.01 -5.24
N LEU A 277 -11.06 -23.66 -5.43
CA LEU A 277 -9.90 -23.56 -4.54
C LEU A 277 -9.30 -22.14 -4.50
N LEU A 278 -9.62 -21.30 -5.48
CA LEU A 278 -9.19 -19.91 -5.53
C LEU A 278 -10.11 -18.97 -4.75
N TYR A 279 -11.32 -19.41 -4.40
CA TYR A 279 -12.37 -18.58 -3.79
C TYR A 279 -12.46 -18.80 -2.28
N SER A 280 -12.94 -17.79 -1.58
CA SER A 280 -13.16 -17.84 -0.14
C SER A 280 -14.39 -17.05 0.25
N GLU A 281 -15.20 -17.60 1.16
CA GLU A 281 -16.41 -17.00 1.72
C GLU A 281 -16.11 -16.10 2.92
N ASN A 282 -14.97 -16.32 3.57
CA ASN A 282 -14.59 -15.58 4.77
C ASN A 282 -13.08 -15.53 4.97
N ILE A 283 -12.68 -14.60 5.83
CA ILE A 283 -11.31 -14.45 6.33
C ILE A 283 -11.33 -14.25 7.84
N SER A 284 -10.17 -14.50 8.46
CA SER A 284 -9.89 -14.15 9.85
C SER A 284 -8.82 -13.05 9.93
N LEU A 285 -8.97 -12.17 10.93
CA LEU A 285 -7.99 -11.17 11.32
C LEU A 285 -7.77 -11.28 12.84
N ASP A 286 -6.51 -11.15 13.27
CA ASP A 286 -6.17 -11.08 14.69
C ASP A 286 -6.66 -9.76 15.31
N LYS A 287 -6.41 -8.67 14.60
CA LYS A 287 -6.78 -7.33 15.04
C LYS A 287 -7.22 -6.43 13.88
N ILE A 288 -8.03 -5.45 14.20
CA ILE A 288 -8.42 -4.36 13.31
C ILE A 288 -7.98 -3.04 13.94
N HIS A 289 -7.26 -2.23 13.16
CA HIS A 289 -7.04 -0.82 13.49
C HIS A 289 -8.25 -0.02 13.03
N TRP A 290 -8.94 0.63 13.97
CA TRP A 290 -10.02 1.56 13.67
C TRP A 290 -9.49 2.99 13.69
N ILE A 291 -9.67 3.73 12.58
CA ILE A 291 -9.22 5.13 12.46
C ILE A 291 -9.90 5.99 13.53
N ASN A 292 -11.19 5.80 13.70
CA ASN A 292 -11.98 6.42 14.76
C ASN A 292 -12.53 5.34 15.69
N LYS A 293 -12.68 5.68 16.97
CA LYS A 293 -13.22 4.76 17.95
C LYS A 293 -14.67 4.41 17.60
N LEU A 294 -14.93 3.16 17.31
CA LEU A 294 -16.29 2.66 17.11
C LEU A 294 -16.93 2.34 18.44
N LYS A 295 -18.29 2.40 18.49
CA LYS A 295 -19.04 1.81 19.60
C LYS A 295 -18.82 0.31 19.61
N GLU A 296 -18.85 -0.31 20.79
CA GLU A 296 -18.80 -1.77 20.92
C GLU A 296 -19.88 -2.42 20.06
N PHE A 297 -19.50 -3.44 19.29
CA PHE A 297 -20.40 -4.20 18.46
C PHE A 297 -20.03 -5.69 18.51
N LYS A 298 -21.02 -6.56 18.34
CA LYS A 298 -20.81 -7.99 18.10
C LYS A 298 -20.73 -8.30 16.62
N ASN A 299 -21.49 -7.55 15.81
CA ASN A 299 -21.58 -7.65 14.37
C ASN A 299 -21.57 -6.25 13.77
N LEU A 300 -20.89 -6.09 12.64
CA LEU A 300 -20.84 -4.84 11.88
C LEU A 300 -20.99 -5.15 10.39
N ASP A 301 -22.07 -4.64 9.78
CA ASP A 301 -22.25 -4.69 8.33
C ASP A 301 -21.52 -3.50 7.67
N CYS A 302 -20.68 -3.78 6.69
CA CYS A 302 -19.89 -2.79 5.98
C CYS A 302 -19.44 -3.28 4.61
N LEU A 303 -18.58 -2.53 3.95
CA LEU A 303 -17.87 -2.95 2.74
C LEU A 303 -16.44 -3.32 3.10
N VAL A 304 -15.87 -4.31 2.43
CA VAL A 304 -14.47 -4.70 2.57
C VAL A 304 -13.74 -4.69 1.24
N GLN A 305 -12.52 -4.17 1.24
CA GLN A 305 -11.58 -4.22 0.13
C GLN A 305 -10.37 -5.04 0.56
N ILE A 306 -10.15 -6.19 -0.08
CA ILE A 306 -9.10 -7.17 0.31
C ILE A 306 -7.76 -6.96 -0.42
N ARG A 307 -7.70 -6.08 -1.38
CA ARG A 307 -6.51 -5.71 -2.15
C ARG A 307 -6.70 -4.34 -2.77
N HIS A 308 -5.63 -3.58 -2.91
CA HIS A 308 -5.68 -2.32 -3.65
C HIS A 308 -6.24 -2.55 -5.07
N ARG A 309 -7.15 -1.68 -5.53
CA ARG A 309 -7.92 -1.78 -6.79
C ARG A 309 -8.94 -2.93 -6.87
N HIS A 310 -9.08 -3.76 -5.84
CA HIS A 310 -10.22 -4.67 -5.77
C HIS A 310 -11.49 -3.87 -5.48
N LYS A 311 -12.59 -4.20 -6.16
CA LYS A 311 -13.87 -3.56 -5.89
C LYS A 311 -14.33 -3.96 -4.48
N PRO A 312 -14.72 -3.00 -3.63
CA PRO A 312 -15.27 -3.35 -2.32
C PRO A 312 -16.53 -4.19 -2.43
N VAL A 313 -16.63 -5.21 -1.58
CA VAL A 313 -17.78 -6.10 -1.49
C VAL A 313 -18.45 -5.95 -0.13
N LYS A 314 -19.73 -6.28 -0.04
CA LYS A 314 -20.45 -6.29 1.23
C LYS A 314 -19.94 -7.41 2.12
N CYS A 315 -19.83 -7.12 3.40
CA CYS A 315 -19.42 -8.10 4.39
C CYS A 315 -20.03 -7.83 5.76
N LYS A 316 -19.94 -8.83 6.62
CA LYS A 316 -20.27 -8.77 8.03
C LYS A 316 -19.05 -9.14 8.85
N ILE A 317 -18.64 -8.26 9.74
CA ILE A 317 -17.58 -8.51 10.72
C ILE A 317 -18.21 -9.09 11.97
N GLU A 318 -17.74 -10.24 12.43
CA GLU A 318 -18.12 -10.87 13.68
C GLU A 318 -16.96 -10.85 14.66
N VAL A 319 -17.21 -10.44 15.89
CA VAL A 319 -16.21 -10.36 16.96
C VAL A 319 -16.34 -11.59 17.85
N ASN A 320 -15.30 -12.44 17.84
CA ASN A 320 -15.15 -13.64 18.66
C ASN A 320 -13.80 -13.60 19.40
N GLU A 321 -12.99 -14.66 19.37
CA GLU A 321 -11.58 -14.65 19.82
C GLU A 321 -10.63 -13.92 18.86
N GLY A 322 -11.12 -13.12 17.97
CA GLY A 322 -10.54 -12.31 16.93
C GLY A 322 -11.66 -11.74 16.07
N PHE A 323 -11.37 -11.48 14.81
CA PHE A 323 -12.37 -10.95 13.88
C PHE A 323 -12.57 -11.92 12.73
N LYS A 324 -13.81 -12.38 12.53
CA LYS A 324 -14.22 -13.14 11.34
C LYS A 324 -14.99 -12.22 10.42
N VAL A 325 -14.60 -12.17 9.15
CA VAL A 325 -15.24 -11.37 8.11
C VAL A 325 -15.91 -12.29 7.12
N MET A 326 -17.23 -12.31 7.11
CA MET A 326 -18.05 -13.08 6.19
C MET A 326 -18.41 -12.22 5.00
N PHE A 327 -18.22 -12.70 3.79
CA PHE A 327 -18.56 -11.98 2.56
C PHE A 327 -19.96 -12.35 2.09
N ASP A 328 -20.68 -11.42 1.45
CA ASP A 328 -21.96 -11.70 0.81
C ASP A 328 -21.79 -12.55 -0.48
N GLU A 329 -20.59 -12.51 -1.07
CA GLU A 329 -20.20 -13.29 -2.25
C GLU A 329 -18.76 -13.80 -2.11
N GLU A 330 -18.46 -14.96 -2.64
CA GLU A 330 -17.11 -15.52 -2.61
C GLU A 330 -16.09 -14.62 -3.31
N ILE A 331 -14.93 -14.44 -2.71
CA ILE A 331 -13.86 -13.59 -3.23
C ILE A 331 -12.68 -14.44 -3.67
N ARG A 332 -12.21 -14.16 -4.89
CA ARG A 332 -11.09 -14.87 -5.50
C ARG A 332 -9.74 -14.30 -5.05
N GLY A 333 -8.77 -15.19 -4.80
CA GLY A 333 -7.35 -14.84 -4.70
C GLY A 333 -6.98 -14.05 -3.44
N ILE A 334 -7.68 -14.31 -2.34
CA ILE A 334 -7.34 -13.75 -1.04
C ILE A 334 -5.98 -14.32 -0.59
N ALA A 335 -5.10 -13.45 -0.15
CA ALA A 335 -3.75 -13.84 0.28
C ALA A 335 -3.48 -13.38 1.71
N PRO A 336 -3.12 -14.29 2.63
CA PRO A 336 -2.62 -13.92 3.95
C PRO A 336 -1.45 -12.92 3.87
N GLY A 337 -1.45 -11.93 4.76
CA GLY A 337 -0.48 -10.82 4.75
C GLY A 337 -0.93 -9.57 3.96
N GLN A 338 -1.95 -9.68 3.10
CA GLN A 338 -2.63 -8.50 2.56
C GLN A 338 -3.56 -7.91 3.62
N SER A 339 -4.05 -6.69 3.41
CA SER A 339 -5.00 -6.05 4.32
C SER A 339 -6.43 -6.18 3.84
N ALA A 340 -7.34 -6.38 4.80
CA ALA A 340 -8.76 -6.15 4.64
C ALA A 340 -9.08 -4.74 5.16
N VAL A 341 -9.54 -3.86 4.28
CA VAL A 341 -9.86 -2.46 4.62
C VAL A 341 -11.37 -2.26 4.55
N PHE A 342 -11.94 -1.69 5.61
CA PHE A 342 -13.38 -1.58 5.82
C PHE A 342 -13.88 -0.18 5.52
N TYR A 343 -15.05 -0.12 4.88
CA TYR A 343 -15.68 1.13 4.47
C TYR A 343 -17.16 1.14 4.82
N LYS A 344 -17.67 2.32 5.14
CA LYS A 344 -19.10 2.62 5.14
C LYS A 344 -19.33 3.72 4.10
N ASP A 345 -19.92 3.36 2.98
CA ASP A 345 -19.94 4.21 1.79
C ASP A 345 -18.53 4.65 1.38
N ASN A 346 -18.22 5.93 1.40
CA ASN A 346 -16.88 6.48 1.12
C ASN A 346 -16.01 6.68 2.37
N LEU A 347 -16.53 6.47 3.58
CA LEU A 347 -15.80 6.58 4.83
C LEU A 347 -14.95 5.33 5.05
N CYS A 348 -13.63 5.50 5.14
CA CYS A 348 -12.72 4.44 5.56
C CYS A 348 -12.79 4.28 7.09
N LEU A 349 -13.21 3.11 7.54
CA LEU A 349 -13.35 2.81 8.97
C LEU A 349 -12.03 2.38 9.60
N GLY A 350 -11.15 1.72 8.83
CA GLY A 350 -9.93 1.10 9.27
C GLY A 350 -9.67 -0.20 8.56
N GLY A 351 -8.83 -1.06 9.12
CA GLY A 351 -8.52 -2.35 8.51
C GLY A 351 -7.56 -3.20 9.34
N GLY A 352 -7.25 -4.37 8.85
CA GLY A 352 -6.31 -5.28 9.50
C GLY A 352 -5.68 -6.26 8.53
N VAL A 353 -4.61 -6.90 8.95
CA VAL A 353 -3.91 -7.91 8.14
C VAL A 353 -4.72 -9.21 8.13
N ILE A 354 -4.90 -9.78 6.94
CA ILE A 354 -5.55 -11.07 6.74
C ILE A 354 -4.62 -12.17 7.28
N GLU A 355 -5.08 -12.91 8.29
CA GLU A 355 -4.35 -14.01 8.89
C GLU A 355 -4.56 -15.31 8.11
N ALA A 356 -5.83 -15.64 7.83
CA ALA A 356 -6.21 -16.85 7.13
C ALA A 356 -7.49 -16.62 6.31
N ARG A 357 -7.73 -17.51 5.36
CA ARG A 357 -8.98 -17.68 4.61
C ARG A 357 -9.55 -19.08 4.88
N ASN A 358 -10.83 -19.30 4.61
CA ASN A 358 -11.47 -20.60 4.89
C ASN A 358 -10.93 -21.80 4.09
N ASN A 359 -10.16 -21.54 3.02
CA ASN A 359 -9.56 -22.58 2.16
C ASN A 359 -8.03 -22.62 2.28
N ASP A 360 -7.45 -22.19 3.39
CA ASP A 360 -6.01 -22.36 3.65
C ASP A 360 -5.69 -23.84 3.95
N LEU A 361 -4.51 -24.31 3.49
CA LEU A 361 -4.02 -25.68 3.62
C LEU A 361 -3.53 -25.97 5.03
#